data_21268848eb5be2e2fefb5392d9b235fa
#
_entry.id   21268848eb5be2e2fefb5392d9b235fa
#
_cell.length_a   1.000
_cell.length_b   1.000
_cell.length_c   1.000
_cell.angle_alpha   90.00
_cell.angle_beta   90.00
_cell.angle_gamma   90.00
#
_symmetry.space_group_name_H-M   'P 1'
#
loop_
_entity.id
_entity.type
_entity.pdbx_description
1 polymer ?
#
loop_
_entity_poly.entity_id
_entity_poly.type
_entity_poly.pdbx_seq_one_letter_code
_entity_poly.pdbx_strand_id
1 'polypeptide(L)'
;MKDVRIDQALLAALRKLPAAERRELGESIAAAQSAFVSPHAHLGAGVRKLKGRWYEVRAGLHRRIVFRECDECLSFEFMGNHDSVQKFLKGVR
;
A
#
# COMPACT_ATOMS: atom_id res chain seq x y z
N MET A 1 -9.45 -2.24 -14.14
CA MET A 1 -8.86 -2.26 -12.79
C MET A 1 -7.34 -2.34 -12.93
N LYS A 2 -6.61 -1.57 -12.14
CA LYS A 2 -5.15 -1.57 -12.19
C LYS A 2 -4.58 -2.88 -11.66
N ASP A 3 -3.50 -3.36 -12.26
CA ASP A 3 -2.81 -4.56 -11.79
C ASP A 3 -2.10 -4.28 -10.47
N VAL A 4 -2.06 -5.27 -9.59
CA VAL A 4 -1.31 -5.19 -8.36
C VAL A 4 0.06 -5.82 -8.57
N ARG A 5 1.11 -5.08 -8.24
CA ARG A 5 2.49 -5.55 -8.21
C ARG A 5 3.02 -5.39 -6.80
N ILE A 6 3.78 -6.35 -6.34
CA ILE A 6 4.34 -6.33 -4.99
C ILE A 6 5.84 -6.51 -5.09
N ASP A 7 6.58 -5.56 -4.51
CA ASP A 7 8.02 -5.65 -4.43
C ASP A 7 8.45 -6.96 -3.77
N GLN A 8 9.52 -7.58 -4.28
CA GLN A 8 9.96 -8.90 -3.81
C GLN A 8 10.29 -8.94 -2.32
N ALA A 9 10.96 -7.90 -1.82
CA ALA A 9 11.29 -7.83 -0.40
C ALA A 9 10.03 -7.69 0.46
N LEU A 10 9.08 -6.89 0.00
CA LEU A 10 7.79 -6.76 0.69
C LEU A 10 7.03 -8.08 0.66
N LEU A 11 6.98 -8.76 -0.48
CA LEU A 11 6.31 -10.03 -0.59
C LEU A 11 6.91 -11.07 0.35
N ALA A 12 8.23 -11.11 0.45
CA ALA A 12 8.92 -12.02 1.38
C ALA A 12 8.56 -11.71 2.83
N ALA A 13 8.48 -10.42 3.19
CA ALA A 13 8.08 -10.00 4.54
C ALA A 13 6.64 -10.40 4.84
N LEU A 14 5.74 -10.23 3.87
CA LEU A 14 4.33 -10.62 4.03
C LEU A 14 4.18 -12.12 4.27
N ARG A 15 4.97 -12.93 3.58
CA ARG A 15 4.92 -14.39 3.71
C ARG A 15 5.33 -14.88 5.09
N LYS A 16 6.12 -14.11 5.82
CA LYS A 16 6.59 -14.46 7.17
C LYS A 16 5.59 -14.10 8.26
N LEU A 17 4.56 -13.35 7.95
CA LEU A 17 3.57 -12.93 8.94
C LEU A 17 2.60 -14.08 9.29
N PRO A 18 2.05 -14.07 10.51
CA PRO A 18 0.95 -14.97 10.85
C PRO A 18 -0.22 -14.84 9.87
N ALA A 19 -0.97 -15.91 9.68
CA ALA A 19 -2.05 -15.98 8.69
C ALA A 19 -3.08 -14.85 8.84
N ALA A 20 -3.44 -14.48 10.08
CA ALA A 20 -4.42 -13.41 10.32
C ALA A 20 -3.90 -12.06 9.85
N GLU A 21 -2.62 -11.78 10.11
CA GLU A 21 -2.01 -10.52 9.67
C GLU A 21 -1.84 -10.47 8.16
N ARG A 22 -1.45 -11.60 7.53
CA ARG A 22 -1.37 -11.67 6.07
C ARG A 22 -2.72 -11.39 5.43
N ARG A 23 -3.79 -11.93 6.00
CA ARG A 23 -5.14 -11.70 5.49
C ARG A 23 -5.51 -10.22 5.59
N GLU A 24 -5.22 -9.59 6.72
CA GLU A 24 -5.51 -8.17 6.93
C GLU A 24 -4.77 -7.31 5.91
N LEU A 25 -3.48 -7.59 5.68
CA LEU A 25 -2.70 -6.85 4.70
C LEU A 25 -3.18 -7.09 3.27
N GLY A 26 -3.56 -8.32 2.95
CA GLY A 26 -4.15 -8.65 1.66
C GLY A 26 -5.46 -7.92 1.41
N GLU A 27 -6.29 -7.79 2.44
CA GLU A 27 -7.55 -7.03 2.36
C GLU A 27 -7.27 -5.55 2.11
N SER A 28 -6.25 -4.99 2.75
CA SER A 28 -5.86 -3.60 2.54
C SER A 28 -5.37 -3.35 1.11
N ILE A 29 -4.58 -4.28 0.58
CA ILE A 29 -4.12 -4.20 -0.82
C ILE A 29 -5.31 -4.25 -1.78
N ALA A 30 -6.25 -5.16 -1.55
CA ALA A 30 -7.45 -5.28 -2.38
C ALA A 30 -8.32 -4.03 -2.29
N ALA A 31 -8.43 -3.44 -1.09
CA ALA A 31 -9.17 -2.20 -0.90
C ALA A 31 -8.53 -1.05 -1.67
N ALA A 32 -7.20 -0.96 -1.64
CA ALA A 32 -6.47 0.04 -2.41
C ALA A 32 -6.72 -0.13 -3.92
N GLN A 33 -6.67 -1.37 -4.40
CA GLN A 33 -6.94 -1.65 -5.81
C GLN A 33 -8.35 -1.20 -6.19
N SER A 34 -9.34 -1.52 -5.37
CA SER A 34 -10.72 -1.10 -5.61
C SER A 34 -10.89 0.41 -5.60
N ALA A 35 -10.15 1.09 -4.74
CA ALA A 35 -10.22 2.55 -4.61
C ALA A 35 -9.76 3.27 -5.89
N PHE A 36 -8.97 2.64 -6.72
CA PHE A 36 -8.45 3.23 -7.96
C PHE A 36 -9.27 2.85 -9.19
N VAL A 37 -10.46 2.29 -9.02
CA VAL A 37 -11.36 1.98 -10.14
C VAL A 37 -12.04 3.26 -10.64
N SER A 38 -12.33 4.21 -9.76
CA SER A 38 -12.93 5.48 -10.14
C SER A 38 -12.19 6.65 -9.48
N PRO A 39 -12.29 7.87 -10.10
CA PRO A 39 -11.51 9.04 -9.63
C PRO A 39 -11.71 9.41 -8.17
N HIS A 40 -12.86 9.12 -7.59
CA HIS A 40 -13.17 9.53 -6.22
C HIS A 40 -13.29 8.37 -5.24
N ALA A 41 -13.09 7.13 -5.69
CA ALA A 41 -13.34 5.96 -4.87
C ALA A 41 -12.33 5.80 -3.72
N HIS A 42 -11.14 6.39 -3.84
CA HIS A 42 -10.10 6.25 -2.80
C HIS A 42 -10.37 7.11 -1.55
N LEU A 43 -11.33 8.01 -1.61
CA LEU A 43 -11.74 8.78 -0.44
C LEU A 43 -12.54 7.86 0.49
N GLY A 44 -12.03 7.60 1.67
CA GLY A 44 -12.71 6.75 2.65
C GLY A 44 -12.28 5.30 2.67
N ALA A 45 -11.38 4.90 1.75
CA ALA A 45 -10.86 3.51 1.72
C ALA A 45 -9.63 3.32 2.60
N GLY A 46 -9.27 4.30 3.44
CA GLY A 46 -8.04 4.25 4.21
C GLY A 46 -6.81 4.58 3.38
N VAL A 47 -7.01 5.03 2.15
CA VAL A 47 -5.93 5.41 1.24
C VAL A 47 -5.66 6.90 1.37
N ARG A 48 -4.38 7.26 1.45
CA ARG A 48 -3.97 8.66 1.54
C ARG A 48 -2.81 8.94 0.58
N LYS A 49 -2.90 10.05 -0.13
CA LYS A 49 -1.81 10.51 -0.98
C LYS A 49 -0.66 11.04 -0.11
N LEU A 50 0.57 10.65 -0.45
CA LEU A 50 1.75 11.08 0.26
C LEU A 50 2.49 12.16 -0.52
N LYS A 51 2.99 11.84 -1.71
CA LYS A 51 3.62 12.82 -2.57
C LYS A 51 3.66 12.27 -4.00
N GLY A 52 3.43 13.10 -5.00
CA GLY A 52 3.44 12.67 -6.39
C GLY A 52 2.45 11.53 -6.63
N ARG A 53 2.95 10.41 -7.12
CA ARG A 53 2.13 9.21 -7.34
C ARG A 53 2.29 8.17 -6.21
N TRP A 54 2.82 8.58 -5.07
CA TRP A 54 2.99 7.74 -3.89
C TRP A 54 1.82 7.89 -2.94
N TYR A 55 1.32 6.77 -2.48
CA TYR A 55 0.15 6.67 -1.58
C TYR A 55 0.45 5.68 -0.47
N GLU A 56 -0.35 5.74 0.58
CA GLU A 56 -0.36 4.69 1.59
C GLU A 56 -1.77 4.19 1.80
N VAL A 57 -1.90 2.93 2.21
CA VAL A 57 -3.15 2.36 2.69
C VAL A 57 -2.91 1.83 4.10
N ARG A 58 -3.86 2.10 4.99
CA ARG A 58 -3.77 1.64 6.37
C ARG A 58 -4.07 0.14 6.44
N ALA A 59 -3.29 -0.57 7.23
CA ALA A 59 -3.46 -2.01 7.45
C ALA A 59 -3.38 -2.27 8.96
N GLY A 60 -4.53 -2.38 9.62
CA GLY A 60 -4.61 -2.45 11.06
C GLY A 60 -4.34 -1.12 11.73
N LEU A 61 -4.02 -1.14 13.03
CA LEU A 61 -3.85 0.08 13.82
C LEU A 61 -2.52 0.77 13.61
N HIS A 62 -1.45 0.01 13.34
CA HIS A 62 -0.10 0.54 13.37
C HIS A 62 0.69 0.38 12.09
N ARG A 63 0.14 -0.34 11.11
CA ARG A 63 0.84 -0.58 9.84
C ARG A 63 0.25 0.22 8.71
N ARG A 64 1.13 0.59 7.79
CA ARG A 64 0.77 1.22 6.52
C ARG A 64 1.54 0.54 5.42
N ILE A 65 0.91 0.39 4.26
CA ILE A 65 1.56 -0.13 3.08
C ILE A 65 1.67 1.03 2.09
N VAL A 66 2.89 1.29 1.64
CA VAL A 66 3.17 2.35 0.68
C VAL A 66 3.18 1.77 -0.72
N PHE A 67 2.49 2.44 -1.63
CA PHE A 67 2.45 2.02 -3.01
C PHE A 67 2.54 3.21 -3.96
N ARG A 68 3.01 2.93 -5.16
CA ARG A 68 3.11 3.93 -6.23
C ARG A 68 2.12 3.58 -7.32
N GLU A 69 1.38 4.58 -7.75
CA GLU A 69 0.47 4.43 -8.89
C GLU A 69 1.26 4.51 -10.19
N CYS A 70 1.14 3.50 -11.04
CA CYS A 70 1.61 3.52 -12.42
C CYS A 70 0.39 3.67 -13.32
N ASP A 71 0.60 3.79 -14.64
CA ASP A 71 -0.52 3.98 -15.55
C ASP A 71 -1.51 2.82 -15.51
N GLU A 72 -1.01 1.59 -15.41
CA GLU A 72 -1.87 0.41 -15.38
C GLU A 72 -1.66 -0.45 -14.15
N CYS A 73 -0.92 0.03 -13.17
CA CYS A 73 -0.58 -0.76 -11.99
C CYS A 73 -0.59 0.05 -10.71
N LEU A 74 -0.65 -0.67 -9.59
CA LEU A 74 -0.30 -0.18 -8.27
C LEU A 74 0.86 -1.04 -7.81
N SER A 75 2.01 -0.41 -7.56
CA SER A 75 3.22 -1.12 -7.14
C SER A 75 3.42 -0.93 -5.63
N PHE A 76 3.20 -2.00 -4.86
CA PHE A 76 3.34 -1.97 -3.41
C PHE A 76 4.80 -2.21 -3.05
N GLU A 77 5.43 -1.22 -2.41
CA GLU A 77 6.88 -1.13 -2.25
C GLU A 77 7.38 -1.29 -0.84
N PHE A 78 6.60 -0.90 0.17
CA PHE A 78 7.09 -0.81 1.53
C PHE A 78 5.95 -0.96 2.53
N MET A 79 6.26 -1.52 3.69
CA MET A 79 5.33 -1.68 4.79
C MET A 79 6.02 -1.23 6.08
N GLY A 80 5.34 -0.43 6.88
CA GLY A 80 5.89 0.01 8.14
C GLY A 80 4.93 0.86 8.94
N ASN A 81 5.43 1.45 10.03
CA ASN A 81 4.66 2.39 10.82
C ASN A 81 4.81 3.81 10.25
N HIS A 82 4.16 4.78 10.88
CA HIS A 82 4.19 6.17 10.42
C HIS A 82 5.63 6.69 10.24
N ASP A 83 6.49 6.47 11.24
CA ASP A 83 7.86 6.99 11.20
C ASP A 83 8.70 6.35 10.11
N SER A 84 8.59 5.03 9.94
CA SER A 84 9.34 4.33 8.89
C SER A 84 8.85 4.72 7.50
N VAL A 85 7.56 5.00 7.33
CA VAL A 85 7.01 5.51 6.07
C VAL A 85 7.59 6.88 5.74
N GLN A 86 7.70 7.77 6.73
CA GLN A 86 8.29 9.09 6.51
C GLN A 86 9.75 8.98 6.07
N LYS A 87 10.52 8.06 6.66
CA LYS A 87 11.90 7.81 6.24
C LYS A 87 11.97 7.27 4.83
N PHE A 88 11.08 6.34 4.50
CA PHE A 88 11.02 5.77 3.15
C PHE A 88 10.78 6.87 2.11
N LEU A 89 9.84 7.77 2.38
CA LEU A 89 9.50 8.85 1.46
C LEU A 89 10.65 9.81 1.20
N LYS A 90 11.54 10.01 2.16
CA LYS A 90 12.70 10.87 1.97
C LYS A 90 13.68 10.30 0.94
N GLY A 91 13.65 9.00 0.73
CA GLY A 91 14.51 8.34 -0.25
C GLY A 91 13.90 8.20 -1.64
N VAL A 92 12.63 8.57 -1.84
CA VAL A 92 11.99 8.47 -3.15
C VAL A 92 12.04 9.82 -3.87
N ARG A 93 12.04 9.74 -5.21
CA ARG A 93 12.14 10.93 -6.06
C ARG A 93 10.85 11.22 -6.82
#